data_99834272bc7afac0b9b8601f59d0ff24
#
_entry.id   99834272bc7afac0b9b8601f59d0ff24
#
_cell.length_a   1.000
_cell.length_b   1.000
_cell.length_c   1.000
_cell.angle_alpha   90.00
_cell.angle_beta   90.00
_cell.angle_gamma   90.00
#
_symmetry.space_group_name_H-M   'P 1'
#
loop_
_entity.id
_entity.type
_entity.pdbx_description
1 polymer ?
#
loop_
_entity_poly.entity_id
_entity_poly.type
_entity_poly.pdbx_seq_one_letter_code
_entity_poly.pdbx_strand_id
1 'polypeptide(L)'
;PFGSYVFADIGPVTGLPPADILEEYRFLTDTFLAAGARHFLFETNSSTEGLVETAAHIKQVAPDAFVLTSFSAFPGGYTRDGFFVEELVREVTESGYIDAVGFNCVSGVRPMKELVHLLGTCSLPVSLMPNAGHPIVIDGRTFYESAPDYFGTSLAALVHDGISIVGGCCGTTPEHIHALCRALAAGAGEADRENGQYVHAAMTAAQSPFFEALKAGEIPIAVELDPPDTGNADKFMVGARELMAAGVSAITIADNPIARARMDAAMLAGRVQRSLGLEPIPHMTCRDRNLNAIKSILLGLSAEGVHNMIAITGDPIPTAERDEVKSVYQFNSRKLSSFIKSLGERGDVVPFHVFGALNVNALHFPSQLGLAKKKMEAGMTGFFTQPVLSTRARENLRTARDTLPGAFILGGIMPVVSERNARFMESEIAGIHVEERIINAYHGLNRAEAEDLAVRISLEIAKDIEPYIDGYYIITPFARTALVARIVEGIKTRRGAK
;
A
#
# COMPACT_ATOMS: atom_id res chain seq x y z
N PRO A 1 33.36 -37.14 -14.79
CA PRO A 1 32.97 -35.79 -15.06
C PRO A 1 31.47 -35.71 -14.90
N PHE A 2 31.03 -35.23 -13.78
CA PHE A 2 29.64 -34.92 -13.57
C PHE A 2 29.36 -33.69 -14.44
N GLY A 3 28.38 -33.77 -15.36
CA GLY A 3 27.97 -32.61 -16.14
C GLY A 3 27.40 -31.56 -15.19
N SER A 4 28.23 -30.57 -14.86
CA SER A 4 27.80 -29.44 -14.03
C SER A 4 27.41 -28.29 -14.95
N TYR A 5 26.26 -27.71 -14.69
CA TYR A 5 25.85 -26.44 -15.32
C TYR A 5 26.37 -25.28 -14.49
N VAL A 6 26.91 -24.28 -15.15
CA VAL A 6 27.34 -23.02 -14.53
C VAL A 6 26.33 -21.95 -14.90
N PHE A 7 25.74 -21.30 -13.92
CA PHE A 7 24.80 -20.21 -14.11
C PHE A 7 25.52 -18.86 -14.01
N ALA A 8 25.18 -17.95 -14.91
CA ALA A 8 25.41 -16.54 -14.72
C ALA A 8 24.40 -16.04 -13.68
N ASP A 9 24.88 -15.74 -12.52
CA ASP A 9 24.05 -15.35 -11.36
C ASP A 9 23.95 -13.83 -11.29
N ILE A 10 22.74 -13.30 -11.33
CA ILE A 10 22.44 -11.87 -11.42
C ILE A 10 21.45 -11.51 -10.30
N GLY A 11 21.93 -10.74 -9.34
CA GLY A 11 21.09 -10.20 -8.26
C GLY A 11 20.20 -9.05 -8.72
N PRO A 12 19.29 -8.54 -7.85
CA PRO A 12 18.35 -7.49 -8.20
C PRO A 12 19.05 -6.14 -8.43
N VAL A 13 18.77 -5.51 -9.55
CA VAL A 13 19.11 -4.11 -9.80
C VAL A 13 18.05 -3.23 -9.16
N THR A 14 18.43 -2.38 -8.22
CA THR A 14 17.49 -1.57 -7.41
C THR A 14 17.96 -0.13 -7.27
N GLY A 15 16.99 0.78 -6.98
CA GLY A 15 17.31 2.18 -6.69
C GLY A 15 17.50 3.06 -7.92
N LEU A 16 17.26 2.54 -9.11
CA LEU A 16 17.32 3.26 -10.37
C LEU A 16 15.91 3.47 -10.96
N PRO A 17 15.73 4.41 -11.91
CA PRO A 17 14.52 4.48 -12.72
C PRO A 17 14.30 3.17 -13.53
N PRO A 18 13.05 2.80 -13.89
CA PRO A 18 12.77 1.55 -14.61
C PRO A 18 13.54 1.36 -15.92
N ALA A 19 13.75 2.43 -16.69
CA ALA A 19 14.51 2.37 -17.93
C ALA A 19 15.99 2.02 -17.70
N ASP A 20 16.57 2.59 -16.63
CA ASP A 20 17.97 2.38 -16.26
C ASP A 20 18.17 0.97 -15.66
N ILE A 21 17.17 0.42 -14.95
CA ILE A 21 17.17 -0.98 -14.47
C ILE A 21 17.27 -1.94 -15.64
N LEU A 22 16.48 -1.73 -16.70
CA LEU A 22 16.50 -2.59 -17.88
C LEU A 22 17.84 -2.47 -18.65
N GLU A 23 18.40 -1.27 -18.73
CA GLU A 23 19.70 -1.05 -19.37
C GLU A 23 20.82 -1.79 -18.63
N GLU A 24 20.84 -1.71 -17.29
CA GLU A 24 21.81 -2.40 -16.45
C GLU A 24 21.69 -3.93 -16.58
N TYR A 25 20.48 -4.48 -16.51
CA TYR A 25 20.28 -5.91 -16.73
C TYR A 25 20.75 -6.36 -18.12
N ARG A 26 20.51 -5.58 -19.17
CA ARG A 26 21.00 -5.89 -20.53
C ARG A 26 22.51 -5.86 -20.59
N PHE A 27 23.15 -4.86 -20.00
CA PHE A 27 24.61 -4.79 -19.94
C PHE A 27 25.23 -6.03 -19.28
N LEU A 28 24.69 -6.45 -18.12
CA LEU A 28 25.14 -7.64 -17.42
C LEU A 28 24.93 -8.90 -18.26
N THR A 29 23.75 -9.10 -18.82
CA THR A 29 23.42 -10.30 -19.61
C THR A 29 24.21 -10.37 -20.90
N ASP A 30 24.42 -9.27 -21.61
CA ASP A 30 25.26 -9.22 -22.82
C ASP A 30 26.71 -9.58 -22.51
N THR A 31 27.23 -9.13 -21.35
CA THR A 31 28.58 -9.48 -20.90
C THR A 31 28.71 -11.01 -20.68
N PHE A 32 27.74 -11.62 -20.02
CA PHE A 32 27.73 -13.08 -19.81
C PHE A 32 27.51 -13.87 -21.10
N LEU A 33 26.62 -13.39 -21.97
CA LEU A 33 26.37 -14.01 -23.30
C LEU A 33 27.63 -13.99 -24.16
N ALA A 34 28.37 -12.87 -24.19
CA ALA A 34 29.63 -12.75 -24.88
C ALA A 34 30.71 -13.69 -24.32
N ALA A 35 30.68 -13.98 -23.04
CA ALA A 35 31.53 -14.98 -22.37
C ALA A 35 31.10 -16.43 -22.62
N GLY A 36 29.99 -16.67 -23.35
CA GLY A 36 29.47 -17.99 -23.68
C GLY A 36 28.49 -18.58 -22.67
N ALA A 37 27.96 -17.81 -21.72
CA ALA A 37 26.94 -18.28 -20.78
C ALA A 37 25.66 -18.70 -21.54
N ARG A 38 25.04 -19.77 -21.05
CA ARG A 38 23.76 -20.31 -21.58
C ARG A 38 22.77 -20.62 -20.45
N HIS A 39 23.18 -20.46 -19.19
CA HIS A 39 22.30 -20.66 -18.02
C HIS A 39 22.35 -19.39 -17.19
N PHE A 40 21.19 -18.81 -16.93
CA PHE A 40 21.02 -17.55 -16.19
C PHE A 40 20.14 -17.79 -14.97
N LEU A 41 20.56 -17.23 -13.86
CA LEU A 41 19.80 -17.19 -12.62
C LEU A 41 19.62 -15.72 -12.22
N PHE A 42 18.36 -15.26 -12.21
CA PHE A 42 18.00 -13.99 -11.59
C PHE A 42 17.55 -14.28 -10.17
N GLU A 43 18.42 -14.06 -9.17
CA GLU A 43 18.13 -14.45 -7.79
C GLU A 43 17.68 -13.30 -6.90
N THR A 44 16.97 -13.64 -5.82
CA THR A 44 16.60 -12.74 -4.71
C THR A 44 15.78 -11.52 -5.15
N ASN A 45 15.04 -11.65 -6.24
CA ASN A 45 14.22 -10.57 -6.77
C ASN A 45 12.98 -10.32 -5.91
N SER A 46 12.57 -9.06 -5.79
CA SER A 46 11.36 -8.64 -5.05
C SER A 46 10.25 -8.11 -5.97
N SER A 47 10.52 -8.03 -7.28
CA SER A 47 9.58 -7.63 -8.34
C SER A 47 9.99 -8.27 -9.66
N THR A 48 9.17 -8.12 -10.69
CA THR A 48 9.44 -8.57 -12.07
C THR A 48 10.05 -7.46 -12.93
N GLU A 49 10.27 -6.27 -12.36
CA GLU A 49 10.74 -5.09 -13.10
C GLU A 49 12.03 -5.36 -13.87
N GLY A 50 11.98 -5.26 -15.20
CA GLY A 50 13.09 -5.51 -16.11
C GLY A 50 13.43 -6.98 -16.37
N LEU A 51 12.87 -7.93 -15.60
CA LEU A 51 13.20 -9.36 -15.71
C LEU A 51 12.65 -10.00 -16.98
N VAL A 52 11.39 -9.76 -17.30
CA VAL A 52 10.73 -10.35 -18.46
C VAL A 52 11.36 -9.86 -19.76
N GLU A 53 11.59 -8.55 -19.87
CA GLU A 53 12.25 -7.94 -21.05
C GLU A 53 13.69 -8.42 -21.22
N THR A 54 14.40 -8.63 -20.10
CA THR A 54 15.76 -9.16 -20.13
C THR A 54 15.79 -10.64 -20.53
N ALA A 55 14.85 -11.45 -20.01
CA ALA A 55 14.72 -12.85 -20.42
C ALA A 55 14.37 -12.96 -21.91
N ALA A 56 13.48 -12.12 -22.43
CA ALA A 56 13.17 -12.05 -23.85
C ALA A 56 14.42 -11.71 -24.68
N HIS A 57 15.24 -10.76 -24.22
CA HIS A 57 16.50 -10.42 -24.87
C HIS A 57 17.48 -11.61 -24.88
N ILE A 58 17.65 -12.30 -23.74
CA ILE A 58 18.49 -13.51 -23.67
C ILE A 58 18.02 -14.55 -24.69
N LYS A 59 16.70 -14.84 -24.74
CA LYS A 59 16.12 -15.83 -25.69
C LYS A 59 16.25 -15.39 -27.15
N GLN A 60 16.27 -14.09 -27.43
CA GLN A 60 16.50 -13.58 -28.77
C GLN A 60 17.96 -13.79 -29.23
N VAL A 61 18.93 -13.59 -28.34
CA VAL A 61 20.37 -13.74 -28.64
C VAL A 61 20.81 -15.21 -28.59
N ALA A 62 20.30 -15.97 -27.62
CA ALA A 62 20.61 -17.38 -27.38
C ALA A 62 19.31 -18.16 -27.11
N PRO A 63 18.61 -18.65 -28.16
CA PRO A 63 17.31 -19.33 -28.00
C PRO A 63 17.37 -20.60 -27.14
N ASP A 64 18.53 -21.24 -27.04
CA ASP A 64 18.81 -22.42 -26.24
C ASP A 64 19.20 -22.11 -24.78
N ALA A 65 19.33 -20.85 -24.40
CA ALA A 65 19.65 -20.46 -23.04
C ALA A 65 18.54 -20.87 -22.05
N PHE A 66 18.94 -21.34 -20.87
CA PHE A 66 18.03 -21.63 -19.76
C PHE A 66 17.98 -20.44 -18.81
N VAL A 67 16.77 -19.97 -18.49
CA VAL A 67 16.54 -18.80 -17.60
C VAL A 67 15.72 -19.24 -16.40
N LEU A 68 16.30 -19.13 -15.21
CA LEU A 68 15.67 -19.33 -13.91
C LEU A 68 15.50 -18.00 -13.21
N THR A 69 14.28 -17.67 -12.80
CA THR A 69 13.99 -16.48 -11.99
C THR A 69 13.58 -16.89 -10.58
N SER A 70 14.25 -16.33 -9.57
CA SER A 70 14.03 -16.67 -8.17
C SER A 70 13.67 -15.43 -7.35
N PHE A 71 12.59 -15.54 -6.58
CA PHE A 71 12.05 -14.46 -5.78
C PHE A 71 12.39 -14.63 -4.30
N SER A 72 12.56 -13.50 -3.62
CA SER A 72 12.78 -13.41 -2.18
C SER A 72 11.50 -12.94 -1.51
N ALA A 73 10.81 -13.83 -0.80
CA ALA A 73 9.54 -13.54 -0.15
C ALA A 73 9.49 -14.00 1.31
N PHE A 74 8.78 -13.23 2.14
CA PHE A 74 8.48 -13.62 3.52
C PHE A 74 7.48 -14.79 3.57
N PRO A 75 7.39 -15.52 4.69
CA PRO A 75 6.48 -16.67 4.82
C PRO A 75 5.02 -16.38 4.45
N GLY A 76 4.55 -15.16 4.65
CA GLY A 76 3.22 -14.72 4.22
C GLY A 76 3.03 -14.51 2.72
N GLY A 77 4.01 -14.86 1.88
CA GLY A 77 3.92 -14.77 0.41
C GLY A 77 4.17 -13.39 -0.18
N TYR A 78 4.63 -12.41 0.60
CA TYR A 78 4.93 -11.07 0.11
C TYR A 78 6.42 -10.85 0.01
N THR A 79 6.86 -10.17 -1.04
CA THR A 79 8.21 -9.66 -1.16
C THR A 79 8.38 -8.38 -0.33
N ARG A 80 9.64 -7.93 -0.14
CA ARG A 80 9.92 -6.66 0.53
C ARG A 80 9.27 -5.45 -0.15
N ASP A 81 9.00 -5.54 -1.46
CA ASP A 81 8.35 -4.50 -2.25
C ASP A 81 6.83 -4.60 -2.25
N GLY A 82 6.26 -5.57 -1.52
CA GLY A 82 4.84 -5.73 -1.30
C GLY A 82 4.09 -6.44 -2.42
N PHE A 83 4.78 -7.09 -3.35
CA PHE A 83 4.16 -7.95 -4.36
C PHE A 83 3.89 -9.33 -3.78
N PHE A 84 2.77 -9.92 -4.17
CA PHE A 84 2.45 -11.28 -3.79
C PHE A 84 3.07 -12.28 -4.76
N VAL A 85 3.63 -13.37 -4.24
CA VAL A 85 4.41 -14.34 -5.03
C VAL A 85 3.64 -14.96 -6.17
N GLU A 86 2.34 -15.21 -6.01
CA GLU A 86 1.49 -15.77 -7.07
C GLU A 86 1.40 -14.84 -8.27
N GLU A 87 1.29 -13.52 -8.04
CA GLU A 87 1.25 -12.51 -9.11
C GLU A 87 2.57 -12.49 -9.88
N LEU A 88 3.71 -12.48 -9.17
CA LEU A 88 5.03 -12.48 -9.77
C LEU A 88 5.30 -13.75 -10.58
N VAL A 89 4.96 -14.91 -10.02
CA VAL A 89 5.13 -16.20 -10.69
C VAL A 89 4.22 -16.31 -11.92
N ARG A 90 2.99 -15.85 -11.84
CA ARG A 90 2.08 -15.80 -12.98
C ARG A 90 2.64 -14.93 -14.09
N GLU A 91 3.09 -13.72 -13.80
CA GLU A 91 3.65 -12.79 -14.78
C GLU A 91 4.85 -13.37 -15.53
N VAL A 92 5.83 -13.95 -14.81
CA VAL A 92 7.00 -14.57 -15.45
C VAL A 92 6.64 -15.83 -16.22
N THR A 93 5.67 -16.63 -15.76
CA THR A 93 5.21 -17.84 -16.42
C THR A 93 4.49 -17.51 -17.74
N GLU A 94 3.59 -16.53 -17.72
CA GLU A 94 2.82 -16.10 -18.89
C GLU A 94 3.70 -15.42 -19.95
N SER A 95 4.87 -14.91 -19.57
CA SER A 95 5.81 -14.29 -20.51
C SER A 95 6.34 -15.25 -21.58
N GLY A 96 6.46 -16.54 -21.27
CA GLY A 96 7.01 -17.57 -22.15
C GLY A 96 8.53 -17.53 -22.37
N TYR A 97 9.26 -16.65 -21.65
CA TYR A 97 10.72 -16.52 -21.77
C TYR A 97 11.50 -17.09 -20.58
N ILE A 98 10.80 -17.56 -19.55
CA ILE A 98 11.38 -18.13 -18.33
C ILE A 98 11.19 -19.66 -18.37
N ASP A 99 12.24 -20.42 -18.06
CA ASP A 99 12.23 -21.89 -18.09
C ASP A 99 11.97 -22.50 -16.73
N ALA A 100 12.29 -21.80 -15.65
CA ALA A 100 12.00 -22.21 -14.26
C ALA A 100 11.81 -21.00 -13.36
N VAL A 101 11.00 -21.17 -12.31
CA VAL A 101 10.74 -20.13 -11.32
C VAL A 101 11.01 -20.67 -9.92
N GLY A 102 11.37 -19.81 -8.98
CA GLY A 102 11.65 -20.30 -7.63
C GLY A 102 11.69 -19.27 -6.54
N PHE A 103 12.13 -19.74 -5.37
CA PHE A 103 12.34 -18.92 -4.19
C PHE A 103 13.71 -19.19 -3.59
N ASN A 104 14.38 -18.13 -3.15
CA ASN A 104 15.64 -18.23 -2.45
C ASN A 104 15.74 -17.21 -1.32
N CYS A 105 16.68 -17.48 -0.41
CA CYS A 105 17.02 -16.59 0.71
C CYS A 105 15.85 -16.33 1.67
N VAL A 106 15.92 -15.28 2.51
CA VAL A 106 14.95 -14.79 3.51
C VAL A 106 14.62 -15.78 4.62
N SER A 107 14.40 -17.05 4.33
CA SER A 107 13.96 -18.04 5.34
C SER A 107 14.60 -19.42 5.16
N GLY A 108 14.48 -20.25 6.20
CA GLY A 108 14.85 -21.67 6.14
C GLY A 108 13.84 -22.53 5.42
N VAL A 109 14.03 -23.85 5.43
CA VAL A 109 13.23 -24.82 4.63
C VAL A 109 11.75 -24.79 4.96
N ARG A 110 11.38 -24.80 6.25
CA ARG A 110 9.96 -24.88 6.68
C ARG A 110 9.13 -23.69 6.21
N PRO A 111 9.52 -22.42 6.38
CA PRO A 111 8.78 -21.29 5.86
C PRO A 111 8.69 -21.28 4.33
N MET A 112 9.70 -21.77 3.60
CA MET A 112 9.63 -21.88 2.14
C MET A 112 8.60 -22.91 1.67
N LYS A 113 8.32 -23.97 2.44
CA LYS A 113 7.24 -24.89 2.15
C LYS A 113 5.89 -24.16 2.07
N GLU A 114 5.65 -23.18 2.94
CA GLU A 114 4.43 -22.37 2.91
C GLU A 114 4.30 -21.57 1.61
N LEU A 115 5.41 -21.02 1.09
CA LEU A 115 5.40 -20.30 -0.19
C LEU A 115 5.02 -21.19 -1.38
N VAL A 116 5.46 -22.45 -1.38
CA VAL A 116 5.07 -23.41 -2.42
C VAL A 116 3.58 -23.69 -2.40
N HIS A 117 2.99 -23.86 -1.23
CA HIS A 117 1.54 -24.05 -1.10
C HIS A 117 0.74 -22.84 -1.59
N LEU A 118 1.27 -21.61 -1.44
CA LEU A 118 0.63 -20.39 -1.94
C LEU A 118 0.64 -20.29 -3.47
N LEU A 119 1.57 -20.95 -4.16
CA LEU A 119 1.63 -20.93 -5.62
C LEU A 119 0.53 -21.76 -6.31
N GLY A 120 -0.05 -22.74 -5.60
CA GLY A 120 -0.96 -23.67 -6.22
C GLY A 120 -0.28 -24.46 -7.36
N THR A 121 -0.92 -24.53 -8.53
CA THR A 121 -0.38 -25.25 -9.70
C THR A 121 0.47 -24.30 -10.54
N CYS A 122 1.78 -24.54 -10.59
CA CYS A 122 2.71 -23.84 -11.49
C CYS A 122 3.06 -24.75 -12.67
N SER A 123 3.03 -24.22 -13.90
CA SER A 123 3.36 -24.98 -15.12
C SER A 123 4.87 -25.09 -15.37
N LEU A 124 5.68 -24.22 -14.74
CA LEU A 124 7.14 -24.25 -14.84
C LEU A 124 7.74 -25.11 -13.71
N PRO A 125 8.93 -25.70 -13.94
CA PRO A 125 9.73 -26.28 -12.86
C PRO A 125 9.96 -25.30 -11.73
N VAL A 126 9.74 -25.72 -10.48
CA VAL A 126 9.89 -24.88 -9.29
C VAL A 126 11.22 -25.16 -8.61
N SER A 127 11.94 -24.08 -8.27
CA SER A 127 13.23 -24.10 -7.56
C SER A 127 13.09 -23.59 -6.12
N LEU A 128 13.71 -24.28 -5.16
CA LEU A 128 13.81 -23.85 -3.77
C LEU A 128 15.26 -23.86 -3.28
N MET A 129 15.74 -22.69 -2.84
CA MET A 129 17.07 -22.49 -2.29
C MET A 129 16.99 -21.73 -0.95
N PRO A 130 16.58 -22.40 0.16
CA PRO A 130 16.48 -21.79 1.47
C PRO A 130 17.84 -21.46 2.09
N ASN A 131 17.83 -20.62 3.11
CA ASN A 131 18.96 -20.44 4.01
C ASN A 131 19.18 -21.71 4.85
N ALA A 132 20.40 -21.92 5.31
CA ALA A 132 20.77 -23.06 6.16
C ALA A 132 19.96 -23.13 7.47
N GLY A 133 19.49 -21.98 7.95
CA GLY A 133 18.70 -21.85 9.17
C GLY A 133 18.31 -20.40 9.43
N HIS A 134 18.04 -20.08 10.70
CA HIS A 134 17.70 -18.71 11.09
C HIS A 134 18.97 -17.86 11.24
N PRO A 135 19.01 -16.62 10.69
CA PRO A 135 20.17 -15.76 10.87
C PRO A 135 20.25 -15.24 12.31
N ILE A 136 21.46 -15.32 12.91
CA ILE A 136 21.78 -14.71 14.21
C ILE A 136 22.85 -13.66 13.95
N VAL A 137 22.64 -12.45 14.47
CA VAL A 137 23.63 -11.36 14.36
C VAL A 137 24.40 -11.25 15.68
N ILE A 138 25.71 -11.48 15.60
CA ILE A 138 26.65 -11.34 16.75
C ILE A 138 27.73 -10.35 16.30
N ASP A 139 27.93 -9.27 17.05
CA ASP A 139 28.93 -8.23 16.76
C ASP A 139 28.89 -7.72 15.30
N GLY A 140 27.67 -7.52 14.76
CA GLY A 140 27.47 -7.04 13.39
C GLY A 140 27.77 -8.07 12.28
N ARG A 141 28.04 -9.32 12.63
CA ARG A 141 28.22 -10.43 11.68
C ARG A 141 27.05 -11.38 11.74
N THR A 142 26.57 -11.80 10.58
CA THR A 142 25.48 -12.77 10.46
C THR A 142 26.02 -14.19 10.49
N PHE A 143 25.49 -15.00 11.38
CA PHE A 143 25.74 -16.44 11.49
C PHE A 143 24.42 -17.17 11.25
N TYR A 144 24.52 -18.43 10.82
CA TYR A 144 23.37 -19.29 10.65
C TYR A 144 23.53 -20.50 11.55
N GLU A 145 22.59 -20.72 12.48
CA GLU A 145 22.49 -21.99 13.19
C GLU A 145 22.02 -23.06 12.23
N SER A 146 22.85 -24.07 12.04
CA SER A 146 22.62 -25.02 10.97
C SER A 146 22.59 -26.44 11.51
N ALA A 147 21.63 -27.22 11.05
CA ALA A 147 21.55 -28.65 11.22
C ALA A 147 21.51 -29.30 9.84
N PRO A 148 22.67 -29.70 9.26
CA PRO A 148 22.75 -30.22 7.91
C PRO A 148 21.79 -31.39 7.62
N ASP A 149 21.61 -32.31 8.55
CA ASP A 149 20.72 -33.45 8.39
C ASP A 149 19.24 -33.02 8.35
N TYR A 150 18.82 -32.06 9.20
CA TYR A 150 17.48 -31.49 9.16
C TYR A 150 17.23 -30.75 7.84
N PHE A 151 18.19 -29.90 7.42
CA PHE A 151 18.13 -29.20 6.15
C PHE A 151 17.94 -30.17 4.99
N GLY A 152 18.81 -31.22 4.91
CA GLY A 152 18.79 -32.20 3.84
C GLY A 152 17.50 -32.99 3.78
N THR A 153 17.03 -33.54 4.90
CA THR A 153 15.81 -34.36 4.96
C THR A 153 14.57 -33.54 4.70
N SER A 154 14.48 -32.34 5.28
CA SER A 154 13.31 -31.46 5.09
C SER A 154 13.20 -30.95 3.65
N LEU A 155 14.33 -30.62 3.00
CA LEU A 155 14.31 -30.14 1.61
C LEU A 155 14.07 -31.30 0.63
N ALA A 156 14.62 -32.49 0.89
CA ALA A 156 14.36 -33.69 0.07
C ALA A 156 12.88 -34.08 0.09
N ALA A 157 12.18 -33.91 1.20
CA ALA A 157 10.74 -34.16 1.28
C ALA A 157 9.92 -33.29 0.33
N LEU A 158 10.34 -32.05 0.07
CA LEU A 158 9.64 -31.12 -0.83
C LEU A 158 9.75 -31.53 -2.32
N VAL A 159 10.75 -32.32 -2.69
CA VAL A 159 10.85 -32.90 -4.05
C VAL A 159 9.68 -33.82 -4.32
N HIS A 160 9.18 -34.53 -3.32
CA HIS A 160 7.97 -35.36 -3.44
C HIS A 160 6.69 -34.51 -3.58
N ASP A 161 6.73 -33.25 -3.11
CA ASP A 161 5.63 -32.30 -3.27
C ASP A 161 5.68 -31.54 -4.63
N GLY A 162 6.55 -31.96 -5.55
CA GLY A 162 6.61 -31.45 -6.94
C GLY A 162 7.70 -30.40 -7.18
N ILE A 163 8.61 -30.16 -6.24
CA ILE A 163 9.73 -29.26 -6.44
C ILE A 163 10.79 -29.93 -7.34
N SER A 164 11.24 -29.23 -8.38
CA SER A 164 12.12 -29.78 -9.42
C SER A 164 13.60 -29.47 -9.19
N ILE A 165 13.89 -28.33 -8.58
CA ILE A 165 15.27 -27.85 -8.35
C ILE A 165 15.42 -27.51 -6.86
N VAL A 166 16.39 -28.09 -6.20
CA VAL A 166 16.65 -27.86 -4.78
C VAL A 166 18.11 -27.53 -4.52
N GLY A 167 18.36 -26.62 -3.62
CA GLY A 167 19.70 -26.18 -3.28
C GLY A 167 19.72 -25.40 -1.96
N GLY A 168 20.69 -24.54 -1.79
CA GLY A 168 20.80 -23.69 -0.62
C GLY A 168 21.29 -22.29 -0.94
N CYS A 169 20.95 -21.35 -0.06
CA CYS A 169 21.36 -19.96 -0.13
C CYS A 169 22.24 -19.62 1.08
N CYS A 170 22.01 -18.52 1.77
CA CYS A 170 22.84 -18.03 2.85
C CYS A 170 23.08 -19.04 3.97
N GLY A 171 24.35 -19.18 4.40
CA GLY A 171 24.78 -20.09 5.46
C GLY A 171 24.87 -21.58 5.06
N THR A 172 24.48 -21.95 3.83
CA THR A 172 24.59 -23.32 3.33
C THR A 172 26.06 -23.68 3.08
N THR A 173 26.49 -24.82 3.60
CA THR A 173 27.84 -25.36 3.44
C THR A 173 27.82 -26.67 2.66
N PRO A 174 28.98 -27.20 2.22
CA PRO A 174 29.06 -28.49 1.56
C PRO A 174 28.41 -29.63 2.35
N GLU A 175 28.43 -29.58 3.68
CA GLU A 175 27.80 -30.57 4.54
C GLU A 175 26.26 -30.61 4.37
N HIS A 176 25.62 -29.45 4.20
CA HIS A 176 24.19 -29.34 3.94
C HIS A 176 23.82 -29.96 2.61
N ILE A 177 24.59 -29.65 1.55
CA ILE A 177 24.37 -30.23 0.22
C ILE A 177 24.63 -31.73 0.23
N HIS A 178 25.65 -32.18 0.94
CA HIS A 178 25.92 -33.63 1.11
C HIS A 178 24.77 -34.34 1.84
N ALA A 179 24.23 -33.74 2.91
CA ALA A 179 23.07 -34.28 3.62
C ALA A 179 21.82 -34.32 2.71
N LEU A 180 21.58 -33.29 1.90
CA LEU A 180 20.52 -33.27 0.91
C LEU A 180 20.66 -34.38 -0.12
N CYS A 181 21.85 -34.56 -0.70
CA CYS A 181 22.11 -35.62 -1.66
C CYS A 181 21.89 -37.01 -1.06
N ARG A 182 22.31 -37.24 0.20
CA ARG A 182 22.06 -38.50 0.92
C ARG A 182 20.56 -38.74 1.12
N ALA A 183 19.82 -37.71 1.54
CA ALA A 183 18.37 -37.80 1.77
C ALA A 183 17.61 -38.11 0.48
N LEU A 184 17.98 -37.45 -0.62
CA LEU A 184 17.40 -37.72 -1.95
C LEU A 184 17.69 -39.16 -2.43
N ALA A 185 18.93 -39.65 -2.24
CA ALA A 185 19.32 -41.02 -2.61
C ALA A 185 18.65 -42.07 -1.76
N ALA A 186 18.34 -41.79 -0.50
CA ALA A 186 17.65 -42.69 0.41
C ALA A 186 16.13 -42.81 0.16
N GLY A 187 15.57 -42.01 -0.75
CA GLY A 187 14.11 -41.91 -0.95
C GLY A 187 13.44 -41.42 0.32
N ALA A 188 13.92 -40.33 0.86
CA ALA A 188 13.50 -39.80 2.15
C ALA A 188 11.97 -39.68 2.26
N GLY A 189 11.49 -40.35 3.22
CA GLY A 189 10.21 -40.73 3.73
C GLY A 189 9.01 -39.80 3.53
N GLU A 190 7.87 -40.41 3.78
CA GLU A 190 6.56 -39.76 3.83
C GLU A 190 6.61 -38.50 4.66
N ALA A 191 6.42 -37.37 4.00
CA ALA A 191 6.23 -36.09 4.68
C ALA A 191 5.00 -36.18 5.58
N ASP A 192 5.11 -35.72 6.81
CA ASP A 192 3.95 -35.44 7.66
C ASP A 192 2.96 -34.58 6.86
N ARG A 193 1.93 -35.24 6.34
CA ARG A 193 0.80 -34.56 5.70
C ARG A 193 -0.06 -33.93 6.78
N GLU A 194 0.43 -32.90 7.43
CA GLU A 194 -0.46 -31.92 8.02
C GLU A 194 -1.16 -31.18 6.87
N ASN A 195 -2.27 -31.77 6.43
CA ASN A 195 -3.22 -31.15 5.51
C ASN A 195 -3.88 -29.95 6.20
N GLY A 196 -3.18 -28.86 6.33
CA GLY A 196 -3.72 -27.55 6.62
C GLY A 196 -3.98 -26.80 5.34
N GLN A 197 -4.94 -27.22 4.52
CA GLN A 197 -5.57 -26.29 3.60
C GLN A 197 -6.31 -25.24 4.44
N TYR A 198 -5.63 -24.15 4.79
CA TYR A 198 -6.31 -22.92 5.17
C TYR A 198 -6.94 -22.32 3.90
N VAL A 199 -8.02 -22.93 3.42
CA VAL A 199 -8.95 -22.26 2.53
C VAL A 199 -9.66 -21.25 3.41
N HIS A 200 -9.19 -20.02 3.42
CA HIS A 200 -9.98 -18.92 3.96
C HIS A 200 -11.25 -18.85 3.10
N ALA A 201 -12.41 -19.18 3.70
CA ALA A 201 -13.68 -18.90 3.05
C ALA A 201 -13.70 -17.40 2.71
N ALA A 202 -13.99 -17.09 1.44
CA ALA A 202 -14.06 -15.68 1.01
C ALA A 202 -14.96 -14.93 1.99
N MET A 203 -14.40 -13.96 2.70
CA MET A 203 -15.18 -13.13 3.62
C MET A 203 -16.14 -12.31 2.76
N THR A 204 -17.42 -12.37 3.08
CA THR A 204 -18.46 -11.61 2.35
C THR A 204 -18.13 -10.12 2.41
N ALA A 205 -18.26 -9.45 1.24
CA ALA A 205 -18.05 -8.01 1.16
C ALA A 205 -18.88 -7.29 2.22
N ALA A 206 -18.24 -6.45 3.00
CA ALA A 206 -18.89 -5.70 4.05
C ALA A 206 -19.84 -4.65 3.47
N GLN A 207 -20.94 -4.45 4.14
CA GLN A 207 -21.84 -3.33 3.85
C GLN A 207 -21.26 -2.06 4.47
N SER A 208 -20.79 -1.14 3.62
CA SER A 208 -20.41 0.21 4.02
C SER A 208 -21.51 1.17 3.59
N PRO A 209 -22.33 1.70 4.53
CA PRO A 209 -23.37 2.68 4.19
C PRO A 209 -22.83 3.90 3.43
N PHE A 210 -21.65 4.38 3.81
CA PHE A 210 -20.99 5.49 3.12
C PHE A 210 -20.66 5.15 1.66
N PHE A 211 -20.10 3.97 1.42
CA PHE A 211 -19.75 3.55 0.06
C PHE A 211 -20.99 3.23 -0.79
N GLU A 212 -22.03 2.65 -0.19
CA GLU A 212 -23.30 2.42 -0.88
C GLU A 212 -23.98 3.74 -1.27
N ALA A 213 -23.93 4.75 -0.38
CA ALA A 213 -24.42 6.09 -0.70
C ALA A 213 -23.66 6.73 -1.88
N LEU A 214 -22.32 6.56 -1.95
CA LEU A 214 -21.54 6.99 -3.12
C LEU A 214 -22.01 6.32 -4.41
N LYS A 215 -22.21 4.99 -4.38
CA LYS A 215 -22.71 4.22 -5.55
C LYS A 215 -24.11 4.62 -5.95
N ALA A 216 -24.95 4.97 -5.00
CA ALA A 216 -26.32 5.44 -5.26
C ALA A 216 -26.38 6.89 -5.76
N GLY A 217 -25.26 7.64 -5.78
CA GLY A 217 -25.22 9.06 -6.16
C GLY A 217 -25.83 10.01 -5.12
N GLU A 218 -25.87 9.61 -3.84
CA GLU A 218 -26.48 10.38 -2.75
C GLU A 218 -25.64 11.57 -2.27
N ILE A 219 -24.39 11.69 -2.71
CA ILE A 219 -23.42 12.71 -2.33
C ILE A 219 -23.25 12.78 -0.80
N PRO A 220 -22.71 11.74 -0.15
CA PRO A 220 -22.52 11.71 1.29
C PRO A 220 -21.47 12.74 1.75
N ILE A 221 -21.50 13.07 3.05
CA ILE A 221 -20.59 14.02 3.67
C ILE A 221 -19.65 13.27 4.62
N ALA A 222 -18.35 13.30 4.32
CA ALA A 222 -17.29 12.87 5.22
C ALA A 222 -16.65 14.08 5.90
N VAL A 223 -16.35 13.97 7.20
CA VAL A 223 -15.73 15.06 7.96
C VAL A 223 -14.45 14.57 8.61
N GLU A 224 -13.36 15.30 8.41
CA GLU A 224 -12.08 15.01 9.07
C GLU A 224 -12.04 15.56 10.48
N LEU A 225 -11.63 14.70 11.42
CA LEU A 225 -11.27 15.07 12.76
C LEU A 225 -9.82 14.69 13.03
N ASP A 226 -9.03 15.64 13.49
CA ASP A 226 -7.67 15.38 13.93
C ASP A 226 -7.66 14.54 15.21
N PRO A 227 -6.82 13.50 15.28
CA PRO A 227 -6.65 12.71 16.48
C PRO A 227 -5.98 13.54 17.59
N PRO A 228 -6.28 13.25 18.88
CA PRO A 228 -5.65 13.91 20.02
C PRO A 228 -4.14 13.68 20.08
N ASP A 229 -3.42 14.63 20.65
CA ASP A 229 -1.99 14.52 20.98
C ASP A 229 -1.72 13.97 22.38
N THR A 230 -2.77 13.59 23.09
CA THR A 230 -2.74 12.99 24.44
C THR A 230 -3.49 11.66 24.46
N GLY A 231 -3.37 10.90 25.55
CA GLY A 231 -4.11 9.66 25.77
C GLY A 231 -5.62 9.83 26.02
N ASN A 232 -6.15 11.07 25.98
CA ASN A 232 -7.57 11.34 26.20
C ASN A 232 -8.31 11.61 24.90
N ALA A 233 -9.23 10.72 24.53
CA ALA A 233 -10.06 10.83 23.33
C ALA A 233 -11.44 11.47 23.57
N ASP A 234 -11.76 11.97 24.77
CA ASP A 234 -13.12 12.39 25.09
C ASP A 234 -13.60 13.56 24.22
N LYS A 235 -12.75 14.56 24.00
CA LYS A 235 -13.09 15.69 23.11
C LYS A 235 -13.31 15.25 21.66
N PHE A 236 -12.50 14.31 21.17
CA PHE A 236 -12.66 13.72 19.84
C PHE A 236 -14.00 12.99 19.73
N MET A 237 -14.34 12.16 20.72
CA MET A 237 -15.60 11.39 20.74
C MET A 237 -16.82 12.30 20.90
N VAL A 238 -16.73 13.40 21.63
CA VAL A 238 -17.79 14.42 21.70
C VAL A 238 -17.99 15.05 20.34
N GLY A 239 -16.91 15.50 19.68
CA GLY A 239 -16.99 16.08 18.35
C GLY A 239 -17.56 15.12 17.30
N ALA A 240 -17.17 13.84 17.34
CA ALA A 240 -17.74 12.82 16.45
C ALA A 240 -19.27 12.65 16.67
N ARG A 241 -19.77 12.69 17.91
CA ARG A 241 -21.21 12.66 18.20
C ARG A 241 -21.94 13.91 17.69
N GLU A 242 -21.35 15.09 17.86
CA GLU A 242 -21.94 16.35 17.36
C GLU A 242 -22.08 16.30 15.82
N LEU A 243 -21.06 15.83 15.14
CA LEU A 243 -21.08 15.69 13.68
C LEU A 243 -22.07 14.61 13.22
N MET A 244 -22.14 13.49 13.93
CA MET A 244 -23.15 12.46 13.68
C MET A 244 -24.57 13.03 13.82
N ALA A 245 -24.84 13.81 14.86
CA ALA A 245 -26.14 14.46 15.08
C ALA A 245 -26.48 15.48 13.96
N ALA A 246 -25.48 16.16 13.39
CA ALA A 246 -25.63 17.01 12.21
C ALA A 246 -25.89 16.20 10.92
N GLY A 247 -25.75 14.87 10.96
CA GLY A 247 -26.03 13.96 9.85
C GLY A 247 -24.85 13.79 8.88
N VAL A 248 -23.63 13.77 9.42
CA VAL A 248 -22.42 13.37 8.71
C VAL A 248 -22.46 11.88 8.43
N SER A 249 -22.05 11.46 7.23
CA SER A 249 -22.09 10.04 6.80
C SER A 249 -20.87 9.25 7.27
N ALA A 250 -19.71 9.90 7.41
CA ALA A 250 -18.47 9.27 7.83
C ALA A 250 -17.51 10.26 8.51
N ILE A 251 -16.63 9.76 9.38
CA ILE A 251 -15.54 10.52 9.99
C ILE A 251 -14.21 10.02 9.42
N THR A 252 -13.43 10.90 8.78
CA THR A 252 -12.04 10.58 8.46
C THR A 252 -11.13 10.95 9.62
N ILE A 253 -10.08 10.16 9.84
CA ILE A 253 -9.18 10.31 10.98
C ILE A 253 -7.75 10.35 10.45
N ALA A 254 -7.09 11.50 10.60
CA ALA A 254 -5.73 11.69 10.12
C ALA A 254 -4.72 10.79 10.86
N ASP A 255 -3.69 10.31 10.15
CA ASP A 255 -2.62 9.46 10.71
C ASP A 255 -1.33 10.27 10.84
N ASN A 256 -0.99 10.67 12.07
CA ASN A 256 0.18 11.46 12.40
C ASN A 256 0.38 12.68 11.46
N PRO A 257 -0.61 13.59 11.38
CA PRO A 257 -0.56 14.75 10.48
C PRO A 257 0.70 15.61 10.75
N ILE A 258 1.26 16.15 9.67
CA ILE A 258 2.49 16.95 9.71
C ILE A 258 3.67 16.18 10.34
N ALA A 259 3.70 14.87 10.21
CA ALA A 259 4.70 13.97 10.78
C ALA A 259 4.84 14.04 12.33
N ARG A 260 3.81 14.46 13.03
CA ARG A 260 3.80 14.53 14.50
C ARG A 260 2.94 13.42 15.08
N ALA A 261 3.46 12.74 16.12
CA ALA A 261 2.76 11.66 16.79
C ALA A 261 1.42 12.14 17.37
N ARG A 262 0.36 11.39 17.07
CA ARG A 262 -0.99 11.55 17.54
C ARG A 262 -1.53 10.19 18.01
N MET A 263 -2.70 10.19 18.64
CA MET A 263 -3.39 8.92 18.91
C MET A 263 -3.63 8.18 17.59
N ASP A 264 -3.36 6.87 17.59
CA ASP A 264 -3.42 6.03 16.37
C ASP A 264 -4.81 6.09 15.71
N ALA A 265 -4.83 6.37 14.42
CA ALA A 265 -6.05 6.55 13.63
C ALA A 265 -6.88 5.27 13.56
N ALA A 266 -6.26 4.09 13.49
CA ALA A 266 -6.96 2.82 13.43
C ALA A 266 -7.63 2.47 14.77
N MET A 267 -6.96 2.77 15.90
CA MET A 267 -7.56 2.59 17.24
C MET A 267 -8.77 3.50 17.44
N LEU A 268 -8.69 4.77 17.01
CA LEU A 268 -9.83 5.69 17.06
C LEU A 268 -10.95 5.25 16.11
N ALA A 269 -10.62 4.76 14.92
CA ALA A 269 -11.61 4.24 13.98
C ALA A 269 -12.42 3.08 14.60
N GLY A 270 -11.75 2.07 15.18
CA GLY A 270 -12.44 1.00 15.91
C GLY A 270 -13.30 1.52 17.06
N ARG A 271 -12.84 2.55 17.80
CA ARG A 271 -13.62 3.16 18.88
C ARG A 271 -14.87 3.89 18.36
N VAL A 272 -14.75 4.66 17.27
CA VAL A 272 -15.90 5.34 16.64
C VAL A 272 -16.92 4.32 16.16
N GLN A 273 -16.46 3.29 15.45
CA GLN A 273 -17.31 2.21 14.95
C GLN A 273 -18.10 1.54 16.07
N ARG A 274 -17.42 1.07 17.11
CA ARG A 274 -18.07 0.37 18.24
C ARG A 274 -18.98 1.24 19.08
N SER A 275 -18.58 2.50 19.32
CA SER A 275 -19.27 3.36 20.29
C SER A 275 -20.40 4.20 19.69
N LEU A 276 -20.32 4.49 18.40
CA LEU A 276 -21.26 5.42 17.73
C LEU A 276 -22.00 4.77 16.56
N GLY A 277 -21.47 3.69 15.98
CA GLY A 277 -21.98 3.14 14.74
C GLY A 277 -21.84 4.11 13.54
N LEU A 278 -21.06 5.18 13.71
CA LEU A 278 -20.71 6.11 12.65
C LEU A 278 -19.53 5.55 11.88
N GLU A 279 -19.60 5.55 10.56
CA GLU A 279 -18.59 4.94 9.72
C GLU A 279 -17.25 5.70 9.79
N PRO A 280 -16.15 5.08 10.22
CA PRO A 280 -14.83 5.70 10.23
C PRO A 280 -14.06 5.40 8.96
N ILE A 281 -13.25 6.37 8.53
CA ILE A 281 -12.32 6.25 7.41
C ILE A 281 -10.93 6.64 7.91
N PRO A 282 -10.17 5.73 8.54
CA PRO A 282 -8.82 6.05 9.00
C PRO A 282 -7.89 6.30 7.82
N HIS A 283 -7.01 7.29 7.96
CA HIS A 283 -5.85 7.41 7.09
C HIS A 283 -4.82 6.36 7.49
N MET A 284 -4.08 5.85 6.52
CA MET A 284 -2.94 4.97 6.73
C MET A 284 -1.74 5.49 5.96
N THR A 285 -0.72 5.93 6.69
CA THR A 285 0.55 6.39 6.12
C THR A 285 1.55 5.26 5.99
N CYS A 286 2.41 5.36 4.97
CA CYS A 286 3.54 4.44 4.78
C CYS A 286 4.78 4.84 5.60
N ARG A 287 4.80 6.04 6.19
CA ARG A 287 5.97 6.64 6.82
C ARG A 287 6.47 5.90 8.05
N ASP A 288 5.55 5.52 8.94
CA ASP A 288 5.90 5.10 10.29
C ASP A 288 5.83 3.57 10.50
N ARG A 289 5.40 2.81 9.49
CA ARG A 289 5.07 1.38 9.64
C ARG A 289 5.75 0.51 8.60
N ASN A 290 6.26 -0.65 9.03
CA ASN A 290 6.69 -1.71 8.14
C ASN A 290 5.50 -2.61 7.74
N LEU A 291 5.74 -3.56 6.82
CA LEU A 291 4.74 -4.49 6.30
C LEU A 291 3.98 -5.25 7.41
N ASN A 292 4.68 -5.75 8.42
CA ASN A 292 4.04 -6.49 9.51
C ASN A 292 3.11 -5.61 10.34
N ALA A 293 3.54 -4.38 10.65
CA ALA A 293 2.70 -3.42 11.37
C ALA A 293 1.46 -3.03 10.56
N ILE A 294 1.62 -2.80 9.25
CA ILE A 294 0.51 -2.51 8.34
C ILE A 294 -0.45 -3.69 8.30
N LYS A 295 0.02 -4.93 8.07
CA LYS A 295 -0.83 -6.12 8.02
C LYS A 295 -1.58 -6.32 9.34
N SER A 296 -0.91 -6.18 10.48
CA SER A 296 -1.52 -6.32 11.81
C SER A 296 -2.66 -5.34 12.04
N ILE A 297 -2.47 -4.07 11.62
CA ILE A 297 -3.52 -3.03 11.74
C ILE A 297 -4.70 -3.35 10.82
N LEU A 298 -4.45 -3.78 9.57
CA LEU A 298 -5.52 -4.14 8.63
C LEU A 298 -6.37 -5.31 9.13
N LEU A 299 -5.74 -6.34 9.72
CA LEU A 299 -6.45 -7.44 10.38
C LEU A 299 -7.33 -6.92 11.53
N GLY A 300 -6.80 -6.02 12.37
CA GLY A 300 -7.54 -5.40 13.45
C GLY A 300 -8.72 -4.57 12.97
N LEU A 301 -8.54 -3.70 11.97
CA LEU A 301 -9.60 -2.88 11.37
C LEU A 301 -10.71 -3.75 10.76
N SER A 302 -10.34 -4.82 10.06
CA SER A 302 -11.29 -5.78 9.49
C SER A 302 -12.12 -6.44 10.58
N ALA A 303 -11.50 -6.87 11.68
CA ALA A 303 -12.18 -7.47 12.84
C ALA A 303 -13.13 -6.47 13.56
N GLU A 304 -12.81 -5.17 13.54
CA GLU A 304 -13.64 -4.09 14.10
C GLU A 304 -14.78 -3.65 13.16
N GLY A 305 -14.89 -4.21 11.96
CA GLY A 305 -15.90 -3.83 10.96
C GLY A 305 -15.62 -2.47 10.30
N VAL A 306 -14.38 -2.05 10.25
CA VAL A 306 -13.95 -0.85 9.51
C VAL A 306 -13.56 -1.26 8.09
N HIS A 307 -14.22 -0.70 7.09
CA HIS A 307 -14.10 -1.15 5.70
C HIS A 307 -13.66 -0.07 4.71
N ASN A 308 -13.54 1.18 5.14
CA ASN A 308 -13.06 2.28 4.33
C ASN A 308 -11.74 2.81 4.89
N MET A 309 -10.84 3.23 4.01
CA MET A 309 -9.60 3.87 4.43
C MET A 309 -9.03 4.79 3.36
N ILE A 310 -8.17 5.72 3.77
CA ILE A 310 -7.40 6.57 2.88
C ILE A 310 -5.93 6.14 2.95
N ALA A 311 -5.43 5.56 1.85
CA ALA A 311 -4.02 5.15 1.74
C ALA A 311 -3.17 6.31 1.22
N ILE A 312 -2.24 6.79 2.03
CA ILE A 312 -1.35 7.91 1.70
C ILE A 312 0.11 7.57 1.98
N THR A 313 1.02 8.24 1.30
CA THR A 313 2.47 8.05 1.54
C THR A 313 2.87 8.60 2.90
N GLY A 314 2.25 9.69 3.34
CA GLY A 314 2.58 10.44 4.55
C GLY A 314 3.52 11.60 4.30
N ASP A 315 3.42 12.64 5.14
CA ASP A 315 4.27 13.81 5.06
C ASP A 315 5.72 13.47 5.42
N PRO A 316 6.72 14.13 4.80
CA PRO A 316 8.10 13.93 5.16
C PRO A 316 8.38 14.43 6.60
N ILE A 317 9.24 13.72 7.32
CA ILE A 317 9.69 14.14 8.64
C ILE A 317 10.46 15.46 8.51
N PRO A 318 10.14 16.48 9.31
CA PRO A 318 10.88 17.74 9.32
C PRO A 318 12.37 17.51 9.53
N THR A 319 13.21 18.28 8.85
CA THR A 319 14.68 18.07 8.87
C THR A 319 15.26 18.13 10.29
N ALA A 320 14.70 19.00 11.15
CA ALA A 320 15.15 19.13 12.54
C ALA A 320 14.84 17.91 13.43
N GLU A 321 13.88 17.06 13.03
CA GLU A 321 13.43 15.91 13.83
C GLU A 321 13.96 14.56 13.28
N ARG A 322 14.73 14.56 12.16
CA ARG A 322 15.20 13.34 11.49
C ARG A 322 16.20 12.52 12.30
N ASP A 323 16.87 13.12 13.26
CA ASP A 323 17.80 12.40 14.13
C ASP A 323 17.07 11.58 15.20
N GLU A 324 15.91 12.04 15.64
CA GLU A 324 15.09 11.41 16.67
C GLU A 324 14.07 10.43 16.08
N VAL A 325 13.48 10.77 14.92
CA VAL A 325 12.46 9.97 14.26
C VAL A 325 12.98 9.42 12.94
N LYS A 326 12.96 8.10 12.77
CA LYS A 326 13.35 7.43 11.53
C LYS A 326 12.12 7.00 10.75
N SER A 327 12.04 7.42 9.50
CA SER A 327 11.01 6.95 8.57
C SER A 327 11.28 5.52 8.12
N VAL A 328 10.22 4.75 7.90
CA VAL A 328 10.27 3.37 7.40
C VAL A 328 10.09 3.32 5.89
N TYR A 329 9.02 3.96 5.37
CA TYR A 329 8.66 4.04 3.95
C TYR A 329 8.89 2.74 3.16
N GLN A 330 8.50 1.59 3.72
CA GLN A 330 8.56 0.32 2.99
C GLN A 330 7.63 0.32 1.77
N PHE A 331 6.50 1.00 1.89
CA PHE A 331 5.55 1.23 0.80
C PHE A 331 5.47 2.71 0.41
N ASN A 332 4.91 2.96 -0.75
CA ASN A 332 4.22 4.21 -1.10
C ASN A 332 2.71 3.93 -1.17
N SER A 333 1.89 4.97 -1.36
CA SER A 333 0.42 4.80 -1.35
C SER A 333 -0.12 3.84 -2.40
N ARG A 334 0.54 3.67 -3.56
CA ARG A 334 0.14 2.72 -4.61
C ARG A 334 0.42 1.29 -4.16
N LYS A 335 1.66 1.00 -3.73
CA LYS A 335 2.04 -0.33 -3.20
C LYS A 335 1.18 -0.71 -2.00
N LEU A 336 0.87 0.25 -1.11
CA LEU A 336 -0.03 0.04 0.01
C LEU A 336 -1.44 -0.36 -0.46
N SER A 337 -1.99 0.32 -1.47
CA SER A 337 -3.31 -0.01 -2.02
C SER A 337 -3.33 -1.41 -2.66
N SER A 338 -2.34 -1.77 -3.47
CA SER A 338 -2.21 -3.11 -4.04
C SER A 338 -2.11 -4.19 -2.95
N PHE A 339 -1.34 -3.92 -1.89
CA PHE A 339 -1.21 -4.82 -0.75
C PHE A 339 -2.54 -5.02 -0.02
N ILE A 340 -3.30 -3.95 0.25
CA ILE A 340 -4.62 -4.04 0.89
C ILE A 340 -5.59 -4.84 0.02
N LYS A 341 -5.61 -4.57 -1.29
CA LYS A 341 -6.43 -5.28 -2.27
C LYS A 341 -6.13 -6.79 -2.26
N SER A 342 -4.86 -7.17 -2.33
CA SER A 342 -4.45 -8.58 -2.33
C SER A 342 -4.81 -9.32 -1.04
N LEU A 343 -4.78 -8.66 0.13
CA LEU A 343 -5.26 -9.25 1.39
C LEU A 343 -6.76 -9.57 1.33
N GLY A 344 -7.56 -8.68 0.74
CA GLY A 344 -8.99 -8.89 0.55
C GLY A 344 -9.29 -10.03 -0.43
N GLU A 345 -8.59 -10.08 -1.57
CA GLU A 345 -8.74 -11.13 -2.59
C GLU A 345 -8.40 -12.52 -2.06
N ARG A 346 -7.47 -12.62 -1.13
CA ARG A 346 -7.12 -13.88 -0.45
C ARG A 346 -8.03 -14.26 0.72
N GLY A 347 -8.92 -13.37 1.14
CA GLY A 347 -9.77 -13.58 2.31
C GLY A 347 -9.05 -13.43 3.66
N ASP A 348 -7.86 -12.83 3.69
CA ASP A 348 -7.17 -12.51 4.97
C ASP A 348 -7.93 -11.41 5.75
N VAL A 349 -8.56 -10.50 5.04
CA VAL A 349 -9.40 -9.42 5.56
C VAL A 349 -10.69 -9.29 4.74
N VAL A 350 -11.71 -8.66 5.29
CA VAL A 350 -12.84 -8.20 4.47
C VAL A 350 -12.32 -7.14 3.48
N PRO A 351 -12.70 -7.19 2.18
CA PRO A 351 -12.23 -6.22 1.21
C PRO A 351 -12.48 -4.78 1.64
N PHE A 352 -11.43 -3.97 1.66
CA PHE A 352 -11.52 -2.54 1.98
C PHE A 352 -11.84 -1.71 0.74
N HIS A 353 -12.63 -0.65 0.93
CA HIS A 353 -12.75 0.45 -0.03
C HIS A 353 -11.59 1.42 0.22
N VAL A 354 -10.58 1.36 -0.64
CA VAL A 354 -9.37 2.16 -0.50
C VAL A 354 -9.49 3.45 -1.30
N PHE A 355 -9.34 4.58 -0.64
CA PHE A 355 -9.30 5.90 -1.26
C PHE A 355 -7.87 6.43 -1.24
N GLY A 356 -7.58 7.37 -2.13
CA GLY A 356 -6.32 8.10 -2.16
C GLY A 356 -6.51 9.59 -1.98
N ALA A 357 -5.40 10.34 -1.91
CA ALA A 357 -5.42 11.79 -1.97
C ALA A 357 -5.18 12.27 -3.42
N LEU A 358 -5.90 13.35 -3.81
CA LEU A 358 -5.73 14.05 -5.08
C LEU A 358 -5.46 15.54 -4.82
N ASN A 359 -4.27 16.03 -5.21
CA ASN A 359 -3.93 17.43 -5.07
C ASN A 359 -4.45 18.26 -6.24
N VAL A 360 -5.63 18.85 -6.06
CA VAL A 360 -6.27 19.75 -7.05
C VAL A 360 -5.63 21.15 -7.10
N ASN A 361 -4.75 21.48 -6.16
CA ASN A 361 -4.02 22.77 -6.15
C ASN A 361 -2.67 22.69 -6.90
N ALA A 362 -2.27 21.52 -7.41
CA ALA A 362 -0.99 21.34 -8.08
C ALA A 362 -0.82 22.28 -9.28
N LEU A 363 0.38 22.84 -9.44
CA LEU A 363 0.73 23.67 -10.57
C LEU A 363 0.74 22.89 -11.90
N HIS A 364 1.26 21.66 -11.88
CA HIS A 364 1.25 20.76 -13.03
C HIS A 364 0.26 19.61 -12.79
N PHE A 365 -1.01 19.88 -13.00
CA PHE A 365 -2.10 18.96 -12.70
C PHE A 365 -2.11 17.68 -13.57
N PRO A 366 -1.68 17.67 -14.86
CA PRO A 366 -1.57 16.43 -15.64
C PRO A 366 -0.73 15.34 -14.97
N SER A 367 0.34 15.68 -14.26
CA SER A 367 1.13 14.72 -13.47
C SER A 367 0.32 14.11 -12.33
N GLN A 368 -0.54 14.89 -11.67
CA GLN A 368 -1.42 14.39 -10.62
C GLN A 368 -2.47 13.42 -11.18
N LEU A 369 -3.02 13.70 -12.36
CA LEU A 369 -3.96 12.81 -13.05
C LEU A 369 -3.28 11.49 -13.46
N GLY A 370 -2.07 11.55 -14.00
CA GLY A 370 -1.28 10.36 -14.32
C GLY A 370 -1.01 9.49 -13.08
N LEU A 371 -0.70 10.14 -11.94
CA LEU A 371 -0.52 9.44 -10.67
C LEU A 371 -1.85 8.86 -10.16
N ALA A 372 -2.97 9.58 -10.29
CA ALA A 372 -4.29 9.11 -9.89
C ALA A 372 -4.71 7.85 -10.68
N LYS A 373 -4.48 7.81 -12.01
CA LYS A 373 -4.74 6.62 -12.83
C LYS A 373 -3.96 5.40 -12.33
N LYS A 374 -2.66 5.56 -12.06
CA LYS A 374 -1.83 4.49 -11.48
C LYS A 374 -2.30 4.06 -10.09
N LYS A 375 -2.91 4.94 -9.31
CA LYS A 375 -3.53 4.59 -8.01
C LYS A 375 -4.82 3.80 -8.20
N MET A 376 -5.64 4.10 -9.21
CA MET A 376 -6.82 3.30 -9.56
C MET A 376 -6.43 1.90 -10.02
N GLU A 377 -5.42 1.77 -10.87
CA GLU A 377 -4.84 0.47 -11.29
C GLU A 377 -4.37 -0.35 -10.08
N ALA A 378 -3.84 0.31 -9.05
CA ALA A 378 -3.46 -0.29 -7.78
C ALA A 378 -4.64 -0.62 -6.84
N GLY A 379 -5.89 -0.42 -7.27
CA GLY A 379 -7.10 -0.80 -6.53
C GLY A 379 -7.76 0.33 -5.73
N MET A 380 -7.34 1.60 -5.89
CA MET A 380 -8.08 2.71 -5.26
C MET A 380 -9.41 2.96 -5.96
N THR A 381 -10.47 3.09 -5.17
CA THR A 381 -11.85 3.30 -5.64
C THR A 381 -12.21 4.76 -5.84
N GLY A 382 -11.43 5.68 -5.27
CA GLY A 382 -11.69 7.11 -5.36
C GLY A 382 -10.66 7.97 -4.64
N PHE A 383 -10.94 9.28 -4.59
CA PHE A 383 -9.99 10.27 -4.09
C PHE A 383 -10.67 11.31 -3.20
N PHE A 384 -10.03 11.60 -2.08
CA PHE A 384 -10.28 12.77 -1.28
C PHE A 384 -9.39 13.91 -1.79
N THR A 385 -9.96 15.05 -2.16
CA THR A 385 -9.18 16.15 -2.72
C THR A 385 -8.62 17.06 -1.64
N GLN A 386 -7.54 17.75 -1.95
CA GLN A 386 -7.13 18.90 -1.16
C GLN A 386 -8.22 19.99 -1.21
N PRO A 387 -8.26 20.94 -0.22
CA PRO A 387 -9.28 21.98 -0.17
C PRO A 387 -9.36 22.81 -1.44
N VAL A 388 -10.59 23.09 -1.90
CA VAL A 388 -10.86 23.89 -3.08
C VAL A 388 -11.11 25.35 -2.65
N LEU A 389 -10.04 26.15 -2.53
CA LEU A 389 -10.08 27.55 -2.10
C LEU A 389 -9.65 28.51 -3.21
N SER A 390 -9.55 28.01 -4.46
CA SER A 390 -9.13 28.83 -5.60
C SER A 390 -9.85 28.40 -6.89
N THR A 391 -9.91 29.32 -7.86
CA THR A 391 -10.44 29.07 -9.21
C THR A 391 -9.67 27.95 -9.89
N ARG A 392 -8.33 27.94 -9.78
CA ARG A 392 -7.49 26.86 -10.32
C ARG A 392 -7.86 25.50 -9.74
N ALA A 393 -8.04 25.38 -8.42
CA ALA A 393 -8.41 24.13 -7.78
C ALA A 393 -9.76 23.61 -8.30
N ARG A 394 -10.72 24.49 -8.56
CA ARG A 394 -12.05 24.17 -9.13
C ARG A 394 -11.93 23.70 -10.57
N GLU A 395 -11.14 24.34 -11.40
CA GLU A 395 -10.88 23.93 -12.78
C GLU A 395 -10.19 22.56 -12.84
N ASN A 396 -9.19 22.34 -11.96
CA ASN A 396 -8.52 21.07 -11.83
C ASN A 396 -9.48 19.96 -11.35
N LEU A 397 -10.39 20.26 -10.42
CA LEU A 397 -11.41 19.32 -9.98
C LEU A 397 -12.35 18.93 -11.13
N ARG A 398 -12.81 19.88 -11.95
CA ARG A 398 -13.56 19.62 -13.16
C ARG A 398 -12.79 18.69 -14.12
N THR A 399 -11.53 19.02 -14.38
CA THR A 399 -10.66 18.21 -15.24
C THR A 399 -10.49 16.80 -14.69
N ALA A 400 -10.38 16.64 -13.34
CA ALA A 400 -10.30 15.32 -12.70
C ALA A 400 -11.58 14.51 -12.97
N ARG A 401 -12.75 15.11 -12.81
CA ARG A 401 -14.04 14.46 -13.10
C ARG A 401 -14.09 13.91 -14.54
N ASP A 402 -13.67 14.73 -15.51
CA ASP A 402 -13.68 14.37 -16.92
C ASP A 402 -12.63 13.29 -17.28
N THR A 403 -11.53 13.22 -16.53
CA THR A 403 -10.35 12.41 -16.88
C THR A 403 -10.26 11.09 -16.11
N LEU A 404 -10.95 10.97 -14.97
CA LEU A 404 -10.92 9.79 -14.08
C LEU A 404 -12.30 9.11 -14.02
N PRO A 405 -12.80 8.57 -15.14
CA PRO A 405 -14.10 7.89 -15.15
C PRO A 405 -14.05 6.67 -14.22
N GLY A 406 -15.11 6.48 -13.44
CA GLY A 406 -15.23 5.38 -12.48
C GLY A 406 -14.57 5.61 -11.13
N ALA A 407 -13.80 6.70 -10.93
CA ALA A 407 -13.32 7.08 -9.61
C ALA A 407 -14.37 7.92 -8.88
N PHE A 408 -14.59 7.62 -7.60
CA PHE A 408 -15.35 8.52 -6.73
C PHE A 408 -14.47 9.71 -6.31
N ILE A 409 -14.98 10.92 -6.43
CA ILE A 409 -14.27 12.15 -6.06
C ILE A 409 -14.99 12.82 -4.89
N LEU A 410 -14.30 12.96 -3.75
CA LEU A 410 -14.80 13.67 -2.59
C LEU A 410 -14.16 15.05 -2.55
N GLY A 411 -14.96 16.10 -2.76
CA GLY A 411 -14.50 17.47 -2.87
C GLY A 411 -14.14 18.08 -1.52
N GLY A 412 -12.90 18.51 -1.38
CA GLY A 412 -12.33 19.05 -0.15
C GLY A 412 -12.82 20.47 0.14
N ILE A 413 -13.38 20.68 1.33
CA ILE A 413 -13.78 22.00 1.88
C ILE A 413 -13.07 22.17 3.21
N MET A 414 -12.31 23.25 3.36
CA MET A 414 -11.69 23.63 4.63
C MET A 414 -12.14 25.04 5.01
N PRO A 415 -12.95 25.19 6.06
CA PRO A 415 -13.41 26.50 6.48
C PRO A 415 -12.26 27.38 6.93
N VAL A 416 -12.09 28.54 6.31
CA VAL A 416 -11.15 29.57 6.75
C VAL A 416 -11.79 30.31 7.93
N VAL A 417 -11.08 30.49 9.04
CA VAL A 417 -11.67 31.02 10.28
C VAL A 417 -11.10 32.39 10.71
N SER A 418 -10.14 32.90 9.96
CA SER A 418 -9.58 34.28 10.14
C SER A 418 -8.60 34.60 9.01
N GLU A 419 -8.26 35.88 8.81
CA GLU A 419 -7.19 36.31 7.91
C GLU A 419 -5.85 35.61 8.22
N ARG A 420 -5.46 35.57 9.51
CA ARG A 420 -4.23 34.88 9.94
C ARG A 420 -4.23 33.40 9.59
N ASN A 421 -5.38 32.71 9.74
CA ASN A 421 -5.51 31.31 9.36
C ASN A 421 -5.41 31.14 7.84
N ALA A 422 -6.04 32.01 7.04
CA ALA A 422 -5.94 31.97 5.58
C ALA A 422 -4.48 32.13 5.11
N ARG A 423 -3.75 33.12 5.65
CA ARG A 423 -2.33 33.33 5.31
C ARG A 423 -1.44 32.18 5.76
N PHE A 424 -1.72 31.58 6.93
CA PHE A 424 -1.01 30.38 7.39
C PHE A 424 -1.25 29.19 6.44
N MET A 425 -2.49 28.98 6.00
CA MET A 425 -2.81 27.91 5.05
C MET A 425 -2.10 28.09 3.70
N GLU A 426 -2.03 29.34 3.21
CA GLU A 426 -1.36 29.67 1.96
C GLU A 426 0.16 29.46 2.04
N SER A 427 0.79 29.83 3.15
CA SER A 427 2.25 29.84 3.24
C SER A 427 2.88 28.61 3.87
N GLU A 428 2.15 27.91 4.75
CA GLU A 428 2.75 26.85 5.58
C GLU A 428 2.18 25.44 5.28
N ILE A 429 1.04 25.34 4.59
CA ILE A 429 0.45 24.04 4.30
C ILE A 429 0.67 23.68 2.82
N ALA A 430 1.56 22.72 2.58
CA ALA A 430 1.84 22.26 1.24
C ALA A 430 0.58 21.70 0.55
N GLY A 431 0.33 22.14 -0.68
CA GLY A 431 -0.80 21.66 -1.46
C GLY A 431 -2.13 22.37 -1.20
N ILE A 432 -2.14 23.45 -0.42
CA ILE A 432 -3.29 24.36 -0.27
C ILE A 432 -2.94 25.69 -0.91
N HIS A 433 -3.88 26.24 -1.66
CA HIS A 433 -3.80 27.59 -2.22
C HIS A 433 -5.08 28.35 -1.91
N VAL A 434 -4.96 29.49 -1.22
CA VAL A 434 -6.08 30.35 -0.81
C VAL A 434 -6.06 31.64 -1.63
N GLU A 435 -7.10 31.88 -2.42
CA GLU A 435 -7.18 33.12 -3.20
C GLU A 435 -7.19 34.37 -2.32
N GLU A 436 -6.48 35.41 -2.76
CA GLU A 436 -6.36 36.67 -2.05
C GLU A 436 -7.73 37.33 -1.73
N ARG A 437 -8.74 37.12 -2.59
CA ARG A 437 -10.11 37.59 -2.32
C ARG A 437 -10.70 36.98 -1.05
N ILE A 438 -10.39 35.70 -0.76
CA ILE A 438 -10.84 35.02 0.45
C ILE A 438 -10.08 35.55 1.66
N ILE A 439 -8.74 35.74 1.54
CA ILE A 439 -7.91 36.27 2.59
C ILE A 439 -8.41 37.65 3.02
N ASN A 440 -8.60 38.54 2.05
CA ASN A 440 -9.01 39.94 2.28
C ASN A 440 -10.43 40.05 2.83
N ALA A 441 -11.32 39.11 2.53
CA ALA A 441 -12.69 39.12 3.07
C ALA A 441 -12.74 38.96 4.61
N TYR A 442 -11.67 38.47 5.24
CA TYR A 442 -11.56 38.37 6.70
C TYR A 442 -10.97 39.59 7.38
N HIS A 443 -10.52 40.62 6.62
CA HIS A 443 -9.88 41.78 7.18
C HIS A 443 -10.82 42.56 8.13
N GLY A 444 -10.36 42.81 9.36
CA GLY A 444 -11.11 43.59 10.34
C GLY A 444 -12.29 42.87 11.00
N LEU A 445 -12.58 41.63 10.67
CA LEU A 445 -13.70 40.89 11.25
C LEU A 445 -13.38 40.40 12.67
N ASN A 446 -14.38 40.50 13.55
CA ASN A 446 -14.33 39.82 14.84
C ASN A 446 -14.59 38.29 14.67
N ARG A 447 -14.44 37.55 15.76
CA ARG A 447 -14.55 36.07 15.73
C ARG A 447 -15.92 35.55 15.22
N ALA A 448 -17.02 36.19 15.67
CA ALA A 448 -18.35 35.75 15.28
C ALA A 448 -18.61 36.02 13.78
N GLU A 449 -18.25 37.24 13.33
CA GLU A 449 -18.34 37.63 11.91
C GLU A 449 -17.50 36.69 11.00
N ALA A 450 -16.27 36.35 11.46
CA ALA A 450 -15.38 35.45 10.75
C ALA A 450 -15.95 34.01 10.67
N GLU A 451 -16.59 33.51 11.72
CA GLU A 451 -17.26 32.21 11.71
C GLU A 451 -18.49 32.20 10.78
N ASP A 452 -19.27 33.26 10.75
CA ASP A 452 -20.41 33.41 9.83
C ASP A 452 -19.92 33.50 8.36
N LEU A 453 -18.84 34.22 8.13
CA LEU A 453 -18.19 34.28 6.81
C LEU A 453 -17.65 32.91 6.39
N ALA A 454 -17.02 32.16 7.32
CA ALA A 454 -16.54 30.81 7.06
C ALA A 454 -17.65 29.86 6.58
N VAL A 455 -18.82 29.89 7.24
CA VAL A 455 -19.98 29.11 6.81
C VAL A 455 -20.42 29.52 5.43
N ARG A 456 -20.59 30.82 5.18
CA ARG A 456 -21.05 31.34 3.88
C ARG A 456 -20.10 30.96 2.73
N ILE A 457 -18.79 31.20 2.89
CA ILE A 457 -17.80 30.82 1.85
C ILE A 457 -17.80 29.31 1.63
N SER A 458 -17.85 28.51 2.70
CA SER A 458 -17.88 27.04 2.57
C SER A 458 -19.12 26.55 1.82
N LEU A 459 -20.29 27.17 2.03
CA LEU A 459 -21.52 26.83 1.31
C LEU A 459 -21.48 27.29 -0.16
N GLU A 460 -20.83 28.43 -0.47
CA GLU A 460 -20.58 28.85 -1.84
C GLU A 460 -19.69 27.85 -2.56
N ILE A 461 -18.57 27.45 -1.94
CA ILE A 461 -17.66 26.43 -2.48
C ILE A 461 -18.41 25.11 -2.69
N ALA A 462 -19.18 24.66 -1.69
CA ALA A 462 -19.94 23.43 -1.77
C ALA A 462 -20.91 23.43 -2.96
N LYS A 463 -21.56 24.56 -3.23
CA LYS A 463 -22.43 24.73 -4.40
C LYS A 463 -21.66 24.65 -5.71
N ASP A 464 -20.52 25.32 -5.77
CA ASP A 464 -19.71 25.44 -7.00
C ASP A 464 -19.05 24.11 -7.40
N ILE A 465 -18.67 23.26 -6.43
CA ILE A 465 -18.01 21.98 -6.71
C ILE A 465 -18.98 20.80 -6.88
N GLU A 466 -20.24 20.93 -6.43
CA GLU A 466 -21.23 19.83 -6.45
C GLU A 466 -21.36 19.11 -7.80
N PRO A 467 -21.29 19.78 -8.99
CA PRO A 467 -21.38 19.09 -10.27
C PRO A 467 -20.18 18.17 -10.59
N TYR A 468 -19.09 18.26 -9.85
CA TYR A 468 -17.82 17.58 -10.14
C TYR A 468 -17.44 16.54 -9.10
N ILE A 469 -18.29 16.29 -8.08
CA ILE A 469 -18.00 15.42 -6.95
C ILE A 469 -19.07 14.35 -6.75
N ASP A 470 -18.70 13.27 -6.07
CA ASP A 470 -19.61 12.21 -5.62
C ASP A 470 -19.90 12.29 -4.11
N GLY A 471 -19.11 13.07 -3.38
CA GLY A 471 -19.27 13.32 -1.95
C GLY A 471 -18.54 14.57 -1.51
N TYR A 472 -18.90 15.09 -0.35
CA TYR A 472 -18.20 16.19 0.29
C TYR A 472 -17.17 15.68 1.28
N TYR A 473 -16.03 16.33 1.34
CA TYR A 473 -14.99 16.12 2.34
C TYR A 473 -14.73 17.42 3.08
N ILE A 474 -15.12 17.52 4.36
CA ILE A 474 -15.00 18.74 5.14
C ILE A 474 -13.90 18.54 6.19
N ILE A 475 -12.87 19.37 6.15
CA ILE A 475 -11.75 19.33 7.09
C ILE A 475 -12.06 20.25 8.26
N THR A 476 -12.05 19.75 9.49
CA THR A 476 -12.41 20.51 10.69
C THR A 476 -11.24 21.38 11.15
N PRO A 477 -11.35 22.71 11.08
CA PRO A 477 -10.28 23.57 11.56
C PRO A 477 -10.27 23.63 13.10
N PHE A 478 -9.11 23.34 13.73
CA PHE A 478 -8.92 23.47 15.18
C PHE A 478 -10.01 22.79 16.04
N ALA A 479 -10.48 21.63 15.63
CA ALA A 479 -11.55 20.86 16.28
C ALA A 479 -12.87 21.68 16.50
N ARG A 480 -13.19 22.64 15.60
CA ARG A 480 -14.42 23.44 15.67
C ARG A 480 -15.61 22.69 15.07
N THR A 481 -16.03 21.63 15.70
CA THR A 481 -17.12 20.75 15.23
C THR A 481 -18.44 21.46 15.07
N ALA A 482 -18.79 22.39 15.98
CA ALA A 482 -19.99 23.22 15.88
C ALA A 482 -20.03 24.08 14.61
N LEU A 483 -18.89 24.65 14.16
CA LEU A 483 -18.80 25.38 12.90
C LEU A 483 -19.06 24.46 11.70
N VAL A 484 -18.45 23.27 11.71
CA VAL A 484 -18.62 22.28 10.65
C VAL A 484 -20.06 21.75 10.63
N ALA A 485 -20.68 21.53 11.77
CA ALA A 485 -22.11 21.13 11.85
C ALA A 485 -23.02 22.13 11.12
N ARG A 486 -22.80 23.44 11.31
CA ARG A 486 -23.55 24.49 10.60
C ARG A 486 -23.37 24.40 9.08
N ILE A 487 -22.17 24.06 8.60
CA ILE A 487 -21.90 23.88 7.17
C ILE A 487 -22.62 22.64 6.65
N VAL A 488 -22.56 21.53 7.36
CA VAL A 488 -23.24 20.27 7.04
C VAL A 488 -24.76 20.50 6.92
N GLU A 489 -25.37 21.14 7.92
CA GLU A 489 -26.78 21.51 7.93
C GLU A 489 -27.15 22.41 6.74
N GLY A 490 -26.31 23.41 6.43
CA GLY A 490 -26.51 24.30 5.29
C GLY A 490 -26.44 23.56 3.93
N ILE A 491 -25.53 22.61 3.76
CA ILE A 491 -25.45 21.77 2.55
C ILE A 491 -26.72 20.91 2.45
N LYS A 492 -27.16 20.25 3.52
CA LYS A 492 -28.35 19.39 3.54
C LYS A 492 -29.61 20.19 3.25
N THR A 493 -29.81 21.35 3.89
CA THR A 493 -30.95 22.23 3.66
C THR A 493 -31.04 22.67 2.21
N ARG A 494 -29.93 23.09 1.61
CA ARG A 494 -29.87 23.49 0.20
C ARG A 494 -30.25 22.34 -0.74
N ARG A 495 -29.85 21.11 -0.42
CA ARG A 495 -30.14 19.93 -1.26
C ARG A 495 -31.59 19.42 -1.06
N GLY A 496 -32.14 19.53 0.15
CA GLY A 496 -33.53 19.19 0.43
C GLY A 496 -34.54 20.19 -0.13
N ALA A 497 -34.08 21.39 -0.53
CA ALA A 497 -34.90 22.41 -1.16
C ALA A 497 -34.96 22.28 -2.71
N LYS A 498 -34.21 21.33 -3.30
CA LYS A 498 -34.26 20.96 -4.72
C LYS A 498 -35.22 19.77 -4.93
#